data_fc5a535d3d7378d8b563241ce0b13751
#
_entry.id   fc5a535d3d7378d8b563241ce0b13751
#
_cell.length_a   1.000
_cell.length_b   1.000
_cell.length_c   1.000
_cell.angle_alpha   90.00
_cell.angle_beta   90.00
_cell.angle_gamma   90.00
#
_symmetry.space_group_name_H-M   'P 1'
#
loop_
_entity.id
_entity.type
_entity.pdbx_description
1 polymer ?
#
loop_
_entity_poly.entity_id
_entity_poly.type
_entity_poly.pdbx_seq_one_letter_code
_entity_poly.pdbx_strand_id
1 'polypeptide(L)'
;MTSPSPHRFHRHPAAPWAELRDSARSPHCFRLHMHAEYSIGIVDAGRTVFHHAHGPQPVEAGGVVLIEPGAWHACNPDPGAPWSYRMLFVDADWLHARLGVAALRFPRRTLTDADIASLVDGLCRPVDGTAAADRLALGLEHLLDRCAQPAALPLPGDAAALAPALQRLHAGPDAGLTVQSLAQECGMSATRFIRRFKAATGMTPGSYRLNLRINGARRLLATGAALSEAAYAMGFADQAHLQRAFKAHHALTPGCYARGA
;
A
#
# COMPACT_ATOMS: atom_id res chain seq x y z
N MET A 1 28.01 -11.51 9.58
CA MET A 1 26.71 -12.18 9.37
C MET A 1 25.64 -11.10 9.44
N THR A 2 24.96 -10.81 8.35
CA THR A 2 23.86 -9.83 8.35
C THR A 2 22.67 -10.43 9.08
N SER A 3 22.18 -9.79 10.13
CA SER A 3 20.95 -10.20 10.81
C SER A 3 19.82 -10.35 9.77
N PRO A 4 18.96 -11.37 9.88
CA PRO A 4 17.85 -11.53 8.96
C PRO A 4 16.95 -10.29 8.99
N SER A 5 16.40 -9.93 7.83
CA SER A 5 15.46 -8.80 7.75
C SER A 5 14.29 -9.02 8.70
N PRO A 6 13.87 -8.00 9.47
CA PRO A 6 12.66 -8.11 10.28
C PRO A 6 11.37 -8.24 9.46
N HIS A 7 11.48 -8.10 8.15
CA HIS A 7 10.34 -8.14 7.23
C HIS A 7 10.43 -9.33 6.29
N ARG A 8 9.34 -10.07 6.17
CA ARG A 8 9.15 -11.18 5.23
C ARG A 8 7.91 -10.94 4.39
N PHE A 9 7.94 -11.42 3.14
CA PHE A 9 6.78 -11.41 2.26
C PHE A 9 6.46 -12.85 1.82
N HIS A 10 5.20 -13.22 1.92
CA HIS A 10 4.71 -14.54 1.55
C HIS A 10 3.75 -14.40 0.37
N ARG A 11 4.04 -15.14 -0.68
CA ARG A 11 3.22 -15.25 -1.90
C ARG A 11 3.07 -16.72 -2.23
N HIS A 12 1.93 -17.09 -2.79
CA HIS A 12 1.69 -18.46 -3.21
C HIS A 12 0.95 -18.50 -4.56
N PRO A 13 1.33 -19.40 -5.50
CA PRO A 13 0.68 -19.48 -6.81
C PRO A 13 -0.84 -19.74 -6.76
N ALA A 14 -1.34 -20.41 -5.71
CA ALA A 14 -2.77 -20.63 -5.52
C ALA A 14 -3.54 -19.35 -5.10
N ALA A 15 -2.84 -18.29 -4.64
CA ALA A 15 -3.43 -17.01 -4.28
C ALA A 15 -2.60 -15.84 -4.87
N PRO A 16 -2.50 -15.72 -6.21
CA PRO A 16 -1.66 -14.69 -6.84
C PRO A 16 -2.19 -13.27 -6.59
N TRP A 17 -3.42 -13.16 -6.13
CA TRP A 17 -4.13 -11.95 -5.77
C TRP A 17 -3.84 -11.48 -4.33
N ALA A 18 -3.06 -12.23 -3.56
CA ALA A 18 -2.74 -11.91 -2.16
C ALA A 18 -1.23 -11.93 -1.90
N GLU A 19 -0.78 -11.01 -1.07
CA GLU A 19 0.58 -10.97 -0.53
C GLU A 19 0.52 -10.66 0.95
N LEU A 20 1.13 -11.49 1.77
CA LEU A 20 1.24 -11.26 3.21
C LEU A 20 2.63 -10.72 3.54
N ARG A 21 2.67 -9.61 4.27
CA ARG A 21 3.86 -9.09 4.93
C ARG A 21 3.82 -9.45 6.41
N ASP A 22 4.89 -10.03 6.90
CA ASP A 22 5.18 -10.25 8.31
C ASP A 22 6.35 -9.36 8.73
N SER A 23 6.21 -8.64 9.84
CA SER A 23 7.20 -7.67 10.33
C SER A 23 7.40 -7.84 11.82
N ALA A 24 8.54 -8.42 12.21
CA ALA A 24 8.86 -8.70 13.60
C ALA A 24 9.81 -7.64 14.17
N ARG A 25 9.41 -6.99 15.29
CA ARG A 25 10.22 -6.02 16.03
C ARG A 25 10.84 -4.93 15.14
N SER A 26 10.05 -4.38 14.21
CA SER A 26 10.51 -3.34 13.29
C SER A 26 10.60 -1.97 13.98
N PRO A 27 11.74 -1.29 13.97
CA PRO A 27 11.86 0.10 14.38
C PRO A 27 11.61 1.07 13.23
N HIS A 28 11.28 0.57 12.04
CA HIS A 28 11.23 1.38 10.82
C HIS A 28 10.05 2.34 10.83
N CYS A 29 10.35 3.62 10.54
CA CYS A 29 9.34 4.65 10.30
C CYS A 29 9.08 4.77 8.80
N PHE A 30 7.84 4.55 8.39
CA PHE A 30 7.41 4.66 7.01
C PHE A 30 7.12 6.11 6.64
N ARG A 31 7.53 6.51 5.45
CA ARG A 31 7.07 7.76 4.84
C ARG A 31 5.61 7.62 4.42
N LEU A 32 4.91 8.75 4.29
CA LEU A 32 3.58 8.76 3.68
C LEU A 32 3.64 8.10 2.30
N HIS A 33 2.79 7.10 2.11
CA HIS A 33 2.71 6.30 0.90
C HIS A 33 1.28 5.81 0.68
N MET A 34 1.05 5.16 -0.45
CA MET A 34 -0.20 4.49 -0.79
C MET A 34 0.09 3.17 -1.50
N HIS A 35 -0.82 2.24 -1.43
CA HIS A 35 -0.81 0.98 -2.17
C HIS A 35 -1.90 0.97 -3.24
N ALA A 36 -1.74 0.13 -4.25
CA ALA A 36 -2.79 -0.13 -5.24
C ALA A 36 -3.77 -1.21 -4.74
N GLU A 37 -3.34 -1.97 -3.74
CA GLU A 37 -4.07 -3.06 -3.11
C GLU A 37 -4.88 -2.57 -1.90
N TYR A 38 -5.92 -3.31 -1.53
CA TYR A 38 -6.47 -3.23 -0.18
C TYR A 38 -5.45 -3.75 0.82
N SER A 39 -5.31 -3.08 1.96
CA SER A 39 -4.39 -3.50 3.01
C SER A 39 -5.17 -3.77 4.30
N ILE A 40 -5.02 -4.98 4.82
CA ILE A 40 -5.70 -5.48 6.01
C ILE A 40 -4.61 -5.92 6.99
N GLY A 41 -4.47 -5.21 8.10
CA GLY A 41 -3.37 -5.44 9.02
C GLY A 41 -3.80 -5.62 10.46
N ILE A 42 -2.96 -6.32 11.22
CA ILE A 42 -3.09 -6.49 12.66
C ILE A 42 -1.76 -6.19 13.34
N VAL A 43 -1.81 -5.47 14.46
CA VAL A 43 -0.65 -5.24 15.32
C VAL A 43 -0.49 -6.43 16.25
N ASP A 44 0.63 -7.16 16.14
CA ASP A 44 0.90 -8.35 16.93
C ASP A 44 1.55 -8.01 18.28
N ALA A 45 2.38 -6.94 18.33
CA ALA A 45 3.03 -6.50 19.57
C ALA A 45 3.47 -5.03 19.44
N GLY A 46 3.51 -4.35 20.56
CA GLY A 46 3.85 -2.94 20.64
C GLY A 46 2.70 -2.03 20.21
N ARG A 47 3.04 -0.84 19.72
CA ARG A 47 2.08 0.19 19.33
C ARG A 47 2.56 0.91 18.09
N THR A 48 1.62 1.37 17.27
CA THR A 48 1.88 2.27 16.13
C THR A 48 0.94 3.45 16.14
N VAL A 49 1.34 4.54 15.48
CA VAL A 49 0.44 5.63 15.11
C VAL A 49 0.14 5.51 13.63
N PHE A 50 -1.13 5.27 13.31
CA PHE A 50 -1.66 5.24 11.96
C PHE A 50 -2.02 6.66 11.52
N HIS A 51 -1.23 7.23 10.60
CA HIS A 51 -1.44 8.54 10.00
C HIS A 51 -2.23 8.40 8.71
N HIS A 52 -3.34 9.12 8.58
CA HIS A 52 -4.20 9.11 7.40
C HIS A 52 -4.98 10.44 7.26
N ALA A 53 -5.85 10.57 6.26
CA ALA A 53 -6.56 11.81 5.92
C ALA A 53 -7.40 12.41 7.08
N HIS A 54 -7.86 11.59 8.01
CA HIS A 54 -8.68 12.04 9.16
C HIS A 54 -7.87 12.27 10.44
N GLY A 55 -6.54 12.32 10.33
CA GLY A 55 -5.62 12.54 11.44
C GLY A 55 -4.95 11.27 11.96
N PRO A 56 -4.00 11.42 12.89
CA PRO A 56 -3.29 10.28 13.48
C PRO A 56 -4.19 9.52 14.47
N GLN A 57 -4.11 8.19 14.42
CA GLN A 57 -4.81 7.29 15.34
C GLN A 57 -3.82 6.29 15.95
N PRO A 58 -3.74 6.17 17.29
CA PRO A 58 -2.95 5.12 17.93
C PRO A 58 -3.60 3.76 17.72
N VAL A 59 -2.79 2.73 17.48
CA VAL A 59 -3.20 1.34 17.34
C VAL A 59 -2.29 0.47 18.18
N GLU A 60 -2.87 -0.17 19.17
CA GLU A 60 -2.21 -1.06 20.13
C GLU A 60 -2.17 -2.50 19.60
N ALA A 61 -1.47 -3.40 20.30
CA ALA A 61 -1.51 -4.84 20.04
C ALA A 61 -2.95 -5.37 20.04
N GLY A 62 -3.29 -6.21 19.06
CA GLY A 62 -4.64 -6.69 18.76
C GLY A 62 -5.47 -5.73 17.91
N GLY A 63 -5.01 -4.50 17.71
CA GLY A 63 -5.71 -3.53 16.84
C GLY A 63 -5.56 -3.86 15.36
N VAL A 64 -6.65 -3.68 14.62
CA VAL A 64 -6.74 -3.93 13.17
C VAL A 64 -6.72 -2.61 12.43
N VAL A 65 -6.03 -2.58 11.28
CA VAL A 65 -5.98 -1.45 10.35
C VAL A 65 -6.48 -1.89 8.98
N LEU A 66 -7.42 -1.14 8.41
CA LEU A 66 -8.01 -1.37 7.10
C LEU A 66 -7.74 -0.14 6.21
N ILE A 67 -7.19 -0.36 5.00
CA ILE A 67 -6.76 0.71 4.11
C ILE A 67 -7.24 0.42 2.70
N GLU A 68 -7.93 1.39 2.09
CA GLU A 68 -8.39 1.31 0.71
C GLU A 68 -7.25 1.59 -0.28
N PRO A 69 -7.33 1.06 -1.53
CA PRO A 69 -6.43 1.41 -2.61
C PRO A 69 -6.31 2.93 -2.81
N GLY A 70 -5.10 3.42 -3.00
CA GLY A 70 -4.83 4.84 -3.20
C GLY A 70 -4.95 5.73 -1.95
N ALA A 71 -5.41 5.21 -0.82
CA ALA A 71 -5.46 5.97 0.42
C ALA A 71 -4.04 6.18 0.98
N TRP A 72 -3.61 7.44 1.08
CA TRP A 72 -2.32 7.75 1.66
C TRP A 72 -2.29 7.53 3.18
N HIS A 73 -1.21 6.95 3.64
CA HIS A 73 -1.04 6.60 5.05
C HIS A 73 0.43 6.41 5.44
N ALA A 74 0.68 6.32 6.73
CA ALA A 74 1.91 5.81 7.32
C ALA A 74 1.59 5.19 8.68
N CYS A 75 2.21 4.04 8.99
CA CYS A 75 2.15 3.43 10.31
C CYS A 75 3.53 3.49 10.94
N ASN A 76 3.67 4.25 12.02
CA ASN A 76 4.97 4.48 12.65
C ASN A 76 4.93 4.11 14.12
N PRO A 77 5.91 3.32 14.62
CA PRO A 77 6.04 3.05 16.03
C PRO A 77 6.43 4.31 16.83
N ASP A 78 6.21 4.29 18.11
CA ASP A 78 6.78 5.30 18.97
C ASP A 78 8.32 5.28 18.91
N PRO A 79 9.01 6.42 19.03
CA PRO A 79 10.46 6.47 18.98
C PRO A 79 11.11 5.49 19.99
N GLY A 80 11.98 4.61 19.49
CA GLY A 80 12.69 3.63 20.32
C GLY A 80 11.88 2.39 20.73
N ALA A 81 10.61 2.30 20.36
CA ALA A 81 9.73 1.16 20.69
C ALA A 81 9.39 0.33 19.43
N PRO A 82 10.18 -0.71 19.11
CA PRO A 82 9.90 -1.54 17.93
C PRO A 82 8.56 -2.28 18.09
N TRP A 83 7.82 -2.39 16.98
CA TRP A 83 6.53 -3.07 16.91
C TRP A 83 6.54 -4.26 15.96
N SER A 84 5.60 -5.17 16.15
CA SER A 84 5.38 -6.30 15.26
C SER A 84 3.99 -6.24 14.68
N TYR A 85 3.86 -6.56 13.39
CA TYR A 85 2.58 -6.52 12.68
C TYR A 85 2.58 -7.46 11.48
N ARG A 86 1.41 -7.88 11.09
CA ARG A 86 1.16 -8.53 9.80
C ARG A 86 0.23 -7.69 8.95
N MET A 87 0.47 -7.68 7.65
CA MET A 87 -0.31 -6.91 6.68
C MET A 87 -0.58 -7.76 5.45
N LEU A 88 -1.84 -8.07 5.20
CA LEU A 88 -2.32 -8.73 4.00
C LEU A 88 -2.66 -7.65 2.95
N PHE A 89 -2.03 -7.75 1.79
CA PHE A 89 -2.34 -6.96 0.60
C PHE A 89 -3.20 -7.81 -0.33
N VAL A 90 -4.33 -7.25 -0.78
CA VAL A 90 -5.29 -7.95 -1.65
C VAL A 90 -5.48 -7.12 -2.92
N ASP A 91 -5.29 -7.76 -4.07
CA ASP A 91 -5.48 -7.13 -5.37
C ASP A 91 -6.90 -6.57 -5.50
N ALA A 92 -7.00 -5.30 -5.88
CA ALA A 92 -8.27 -4.59 -5.93
C ALA A 92 -9.17 -5.10 -7.07
N ASP A 93 -8.61 -5.37 -8.23
CA ASP A 93 -9.38 -5.80 -9.40
C ASP A 93 -9.95 -7.20 -9.17
N TRP A 94 -9.13 -8.10 -8.60
CA TRP A 94 -9.60 -9.43 -8.20
C TRP A 94 -10.73 -9.35 -7.18
N LEU A 95 -10.58 -8.51 -6.15
CA LEU A 95 -11.57 -8.37 -5.09
C LEU A 95 -12.89 -7.77 -5.61
N HIS A 96 -12.79 -6.74 -6.44
CA HIS A 96 -13.97 -6.12 -7.06
C HIS A 96 -14.72 -7.09 -7.97
N ALA A 97 -14.00 -7.85 -8.80
CA ALA A 97 -14.60 -8.88 -9.66
C ALA A 97 -15.29 -9.97 -8.85
N ARG A 98 -14.65 -10.40 -7.74
CA ARG A 98 -15.21 -11.46 -6.89
C ARG A 98 -16.48 -11.05 -6.16
N LEU A 99 -16.56 -9.78 -5.71
CA LEU A 99 -17.71 -9.26 -4.97
C LEU A 99 -18.76 -8.58 -5.86
N GLY A 100 -18.50 -8.39 -7.14
CA GLY A 100 -19.40 -7.70 -8.07
C GLY A 100 -19.59 -6.20 -7.74
N VAL A 101 -18.54 -5.55 -7.22
CA VAL A 101 -18.59 -4.13 -6.82
C VAL A 101 -17.57 -3.29 -7.58
N ALA A 102 -17.83 -1.99 -7.74
CA ALA A 102 -16.88 -1.08 -8.38
C ALA A 102 -15.74 -0.66 -7.44
N ALA A 103 -16.02 -0.52 -6.17
CA ALA A 103 -15.05 -0.21 -5.11
C ALA A 103 -15.63 -0.53 -3.73
N LEU A 104 -14.75 -0.62 -2.74
CA LEU A 104 -15.12 -0.73 -1.32
C LEU A 104 -14.48 0.40 -0.53
N ARG A 105 -15.16 0.85 0.50
CA ARG A 105 -14.64 1.76 1.51
C ARG A 105 -14.76 1.16 2.90
N PHE A 106 -13.86 1.54 3.78
CA PHE A 106 -13.92 1.20 5.20
C PHE A 106 -14.42 2.41 6.00
N PRO A 107 -15.67 2.41 6.51
CA PRO A 107 -16.19 3.49 7.35
C PRO A 107 -15.33 3.72 8.59
N ARG A 108 -14.77 2.65 9.14
CA ARG A 108 -13.81 2.67 10.24
C ARG A 108 -12.51 2.02 9.76
N ARG A 109 -11.42 2.75 9.84
CA ARG A 109 -10.09 2.29 9.39
C ARG A 109 -9.27 1.62 10.48
N THR A 110 -9.64 1.82 11.73
CA THR A 110 -9.04 1.14 12.89
C THR A 110 -10.14 0.48 13.70
N LEU A 111 -9.90 -0.75 14.13
CA LEU A 111 -10.83 -1.58 14.86
C LEU A 111 -10.14 -2.24 16.05
N THR A 112 -10.84 -2.36 17.17
CA THR A 112 -10.37 -3.01 18.40
C THR A 112 -11.30 -4.14 18.85
N ASP A 113 -12.25 -4.52 17.98
CA ASP A 113 -13.19 -5.61 18.21
C ASP A 113 -12.44 -6.95 18.17
N ALA A 114 -12.59 -7.77 19.21
CA ALA A 114 -11.85 -9.02 19.38
C ALA A 114 -12.19 -10.07 18.31
N ASP A 115 -13.46 -10.12 17.87
CA ASP A 115 -13.88 -11.06 16.83
C ASP A 115 -13.30 -10.68 15.47
N ILE A 116 -13.25 -9.38 15.18
CA ILE A 116 -12.60 -8.87 13.96
C ILE A 116 -11.09 -9.11 14.03
N ALA A 117 -10.46 -8.88 15.17
CA ALA A 117 -9.04 -9.14 15.36
C ALA A 117 -8.70 -10.62 15.17
N SER A 118 -9.51 -11.52 15.72
CA SER A 118 -9.37 -12.98 15.55
C SER A 118 -9.53 -13.40 14.08
N LEU A 119 -10.50 -12.82 13.37
CA LEU A 119 -10.71 -13.09 11.96
C LEU A 119 -9.50 -12.61 11.14
N VAL A 120 -9.01 -11.39 11.36
CA VAL A 120 -7.83 -10.84 10.67
C VAL A 120 -6.55 -11.62 11.03
N ASP A 121 -6.38 -12.07 12.27
CA ASP A 121 -5.29 -12.97 12.65
C ASP A 121 -5.29 -14.25 11.81
N GLY A 122 -6.45 -14.85 11.59
CA GLY A 122 -6.62 -16.02 10.74
C GLY A 122 -6.29 -15.76 9.27
N LEU A 123 -6.68 -14.57 8.74
CA LEU A 123 -6.39 -14.16 7.36
C LEU A 123 -4.90 -13.82 7.14
N CYS A 124 -4.23 -13.29 8.15
CA CYS A 124 -2.82 -12.92 8.10
C CYS A 124 -1.89 -14.12 8.36
N ARG A 125 -2.14 -15.26 7.67
CA ARG A 125 -1.31 -16.46 7.70
C ARG A 125 -0.82 -16.81 6.30
N PRO A 126 0.40 -17.35 6.14
CA PRO A 126 0.87 -17.81 4.84
C PRO A 126 -0.08 -18.83 4.22
N VAL A 127 -0.34 -18.69 2.93
CA VAL A 127 -1.08 -19.67 2.13
C VAL A 127 -0.12 -20.80 1.77
N ASP A 128 -0.55 -22.05 1.94
CA ASP A 128 0.24 -23.26 1.72
C ASP A 128 -0.38 -24.24 0.68
N GLY A 129 -1.43 -23.79 -0.03
CA GLY A 129 -2.09 -24.57 -1.07
C GLY A 129 -3.46 -24.03 -1.44
N THR A 130 -4.15 -24.71 -2.36
CA THR A 130 -5.45 -24.26 -2.91
C THR A 130 -6.51 -24.17 -1.81
N ALA A 131 -6.61 -25.17 -0.94
CA ALA A 131 -7.59 -25.14 0.15
C ALA A 131 -7.35 -23.99 1.14
N ALA A 132 -6.10 -23.57 1.35
CA ALA A 132 -5.78 -22.40 2.16
C ALA A 132 -6.15 -21.09 1.43
N ALA A 133 -5.93 -21.05 0.10
CA ALA A 133 -6.35 -19.91 -0.73
C ALA A 133 -7.88 -19.74 -0.74
N ASP A 134 -8.63 -20.82 -0.84
CA ASP A 134 -10.09 -20.80 -0.78
C ASP A 134 -10.60 -20.32 0.60
N ARG A 135 -10.01 -20.81 1.69
CA ARG A 135 -10.33 -20.32 3.04
C ARG A 135 -10.00 -18.83 3.21
N LEU A 136 -8.88 -18.38 2.66
CA LEU A 136 -8.51 -16.96 2.67
C LEU A 136 -9.56 -16.12 1.94
N ALA A 137 -9.99 -16.55 0.75
CA ALA A 137 -10.99 -15.85 -0.04
C ALA A 137 -12.33 -15.75 0.69
N LEU A 138 -12.84 -16.85 1.26
CA LEU A 138 -14.08 -16.87 2.03
C LEU A 138 -13.99 -16.04 3.33
N GLY A 139 -12.86 -16.11 4.02
CA GLY A 139 -12.62 -15.30 5.20
C GLY A 139 -12.57 -13.80 4.90
N LEU A 140 -12.01 -13.42 3.73
CA LEU A 140 -12.03 -12.03 3.25
C LEU A 140 -13.47 -11.55 3.00
N GLU A 141 -14.29 -12.34 2.32
CA GLU A 141 -15.71 -12.01 2.10
C GLU A 141 -16.42 -11.76 3.43
N HIS A 142 -16.24 -12.66 4.40
CA HIS A 142 -16.82 -12.52 5.72
C HIS A 142 -16.34 -11.26 6.47
N LEU A 143 -15.06 -10.92 6.38
CA LEU A 143 -14.53 -9.68 6.97
C LEU A 143 -15.13 -8.44 6.31
N LEU A 144 -15.20 -8.44 4.98
CA LEU A 144 -15.66 -7.29 4.20
C LEU A 144 -17.15 -7.05 4.37
N ASP A 145 -17.95 -8.10 4.49
CA ASP A 145 -19.40 -8.00 4.83
C ASP A 145 -19.60 -7.25 6.16
N ARG A 146 -18.72 -7.44 7.14
CA ARG A 146 -18.79 -6.80 8.45
C ARG A 146 -18.20 -5.39 8.50
N CYS A 147 -17.16 -5.11 7.69
CA CYS A 147 -16.30 -3.93 7.86
C CYS A 147 -16.32 -2.97 6.67
N ALA A 148 -16.79 -3.40 5.50
CA ALA A 148 -16.74 -2.63 4.27
C ALA A 148 -18.15 -2.23 3.80
N GLN A 149 -18.18 -1.22 2.93
CA GLN A 149 -19.38 -0.81 2.22
C GLN A 149 -19.05 -0.60 0.75
N PRO A 150 -19.94 -1.00 -0.18
CA PRO A 150 -19.80 -0.64 -1.58
C PRO A 150 -19.67 0.89 -1.73
N ALA A 151 -18.80 1.31 -2.62
CA ALA A 151 -18.58 2.71 -2.93
C ALA A 151 -18.58 2.93 -4.43
N ALA A 152 -19.05 4.08 -4.87
CA ALA A 152 -18.71 4.56 -6.21
C ALA A 152 -17.22 4.92 -6.23
N LEU A 153 -16.57 4.75 -7.37
CA LEU A 153 -15.19 5.23 -7.53
C LEU A 153 -15.18 6.73 -7.21
N PRO A 154 -14.43 7.17 -6.19
CA PRO A 154 -14.49 8.55 -5.79
C PRO A 154 -13.82 9.41 -6.87
N LEU A 155 -14.59 10.34 -7.42
CA LEU A 155 -14.04 11.60 -7.88
C LEU A 155 -14.30 12.60 -6.75
N PRO A 156 -13.36 12.85 -5.85
CA PRO A 156 -13.51 13.92 -4.87
C PRO A 156 -13.68 15.23 -5.63
N GLY A 157 -14.53 16.15 -5.17
CA GLY A 157 -14.82 17.40 -5.87
C GLY A 157 -13.58 18.25 -6.21
N ASP A 158 -12.53 18.20 -5.37
CA ASP A 158 -11.22 18.81 -5.68
C ASP A 158 -10.37 17.92 -6.63
N ALA A 159 -10.63 16.64 -6.74
CA ALA A 159 -9.92 15.75 -7.65
C ALA A 159 -10.40 15.88 -9.10
N ALA A 160 -11.62 16.36 -9.37
CA ALA A 160 -12.05 16.66 -10.73
C ALA A 160 -11.12 17.70 -11.39
N ALA A 161 -10.71 18.75 -10.65
CA ALA A 161 -9.76 19.73 -11.13
C ALA A 161 -8.32 19.20 -11.27
N LEU A 162 -7.99 18.07 -10.66
CA LEU A 162 -6.69 17.39 -10.72
C LEU A 162 -6.71 16.14 -11.61
N ALA A 163 -7.89 15.77 -12.15
CA ALA A 163 -8.06 14.57 -12.96
C ALA A 163 -7.07 14.46 -14.14
N PRO A 164 -6.80 15.51 -14.93
CA PRO A 164 -5.81 15.43 -16.00
C PRO A 164 -4.42 15.06 -15.50
N ALA A 165 -3.96 15.71 -14.43
CA ALA A 165 -2.65 15.42 -13.83
C ALA A 165 -2.57 13.99 -13.24
N LEU A 166 -3.64 13.53 -12.57
CA LEU A 166 -3.70 12.18 -12.03
C LEU A 166 -3.68 11.14 -13.16
N GLN A 167 -4.45 11.32 -14.23
CA GLN A 167 -4.43 10.44 -15.40
C GLN A 167 -3.02 10.36 -16.00
N ARG A 168 -2.34 11.50 -16.18
CA ARG A 168 -0.95 11.52 -16.68
C ARG A 168 0.03 10.79 -15.77
N LEU A 169 -0.10 10.96 -14.45
CA LEU A 169 0.74 10.26 -13.48
C LEU A 169 0.52 8.75 -13.49
N HIS A 170 -0.73 8.30 -13.67
CA HIS A 170 -1.08 6.88 -13.73
C HIS A 170 -0.83 6.23 -15.10
N ALA A 171 -0.69 7.01 -16.18
CA ALA A 171 -0.36 6.48 -17.51
C ALA A 171 1.02 5.81 -17.60
N GLY A 172 1.84 5.98 -16.57
CA GLY A 172 3.16 5.33 -16.47
C GLY A 172 4.33 6.31 -16.39
N PRO A 173 5.56 5.77 -16.43
CA PRO A 173 6.75 6.59 -16.34
C PRO A 173 6.90 7.48 -17.59
N ASP A 174 6.92 8.78 -17.39
CA ASP A 174 7.21 9.77 -18.42
C ASP A 174 8.40 10.63 -17.95
N ALA A 175 9.54 10.53 -18.64
CA ALA A 175 10.74 11.27 -18.30
C ALA A 175 10.57 12.80 -18.44
N GLY A 176 9.68 13.25 -19.35
CA GLY A 176 9.40 14.66 -19.61
C GLY A 176 8.37 15.29 -18.66
N LEU A 177 7.75 14.50 -17.81
CA LEU A 177 6.68 14.98 -16.94
C LEU A 177 7.21 15.89 -15.83
N THR A 178 6.85 17.17 -15.89
CA THR A 178 7.24 18.19 -14.91
C THR A 178 6.04 18.64 -14.08
N VAL A 179 6.31 19.28 -12.94
CA VAL A 179 5.25 19.92 -12.14
C VAL A 179 4.57 21.04 -12.92
N GLN A 180 5.34 21.76 -13.75
CA GLN A 180 4.81 22.82 -14.61
C GLN A 180 3.82 22.28 -15.65
N SER A 181 4.19 21.17 -16.35
CA SER A 181 3.28 20.57 -17.34
C SER A 181 1.99 20.04 -16.69
N LEU A 182 2.08 19.39 -15.54
CA LEU A 182 0.91 18.92 -14.79
C LEU A 182 0.01 20.09 -14.33
N ALA A 183 0.61 21.18 -13.87
CA ALA A 183 -0.12 22.36 -13.46
C ALA A 183 -0.84 23.03 -14.66
N GLN A 184 -0.19 23.12 -15.82
CA GLN A 184 -0.77 23.65 -17.06
C GLN A 184 -1.97 22.81 -17.53
N GLU A 185 -1.86 21.46 -17.51
CA GLU A 185 -2.96 20.56 -17.84
C GLU A 185 -4.18 20.75 -16.93
N CYS A 186 -3.95 21.20 -15.68
CA CYS A 186 -5.01 21.51 -14.72
C CYS A 186 -5.46 22.99 -14.75
N GLY A 187 -4.95 23.84 -15.66
CA GLY A 187 -5.25 25.28 -15.70
C GLY A 187 -4.81 26.04 -14.45
N MET A 188 -3.68 25.65 -13.84
CA MET A 188 -3.21 26.23 -12.57
C MET A 188 -1.76 26.71 -12.67
N SER A 189 -1.40 27.69 -11.82
CA SER A 189 0.01 27.95 -11.55
C SER A 189 0.64 26.78 -10.77
N ALA A 190 1.96 26.55 -10.93
CA ALA A 190 2.67 25.47 -10.25
C ALA A 190 2.47 25.49 -8.72
N THR A 191 2.53 26.67 -8.10
CA THR A 191 2.34 26.83 -6.66
C THR A 191 0.92 26.43 -6.20
N ARG A 192 -0.11 26.86 -6.95
CA ARG A 192 -1.51 26.52 -6.68
C ARG A 192 -1.74 25.02 -6.86
N PHE A 193 -1.19 24.44 -7.93
CA PHE A 193 -1.26 23.01 -8.22
C PHE A 193 -0.63 22.18 -7.10
N ILE A 194 0.62 22.45 -6.70
CA ILE A 194 1.30 21.70 -5.62
C ILE A 194 0.46 21.74 -4.33
N ARG A 195 -0.07 22.91 -3.96
CA ARG A 195 -0.87 23.04 -2.73
C ARG A 195 -2.17 22.25 -2.81
N ARG A 196 -2.92 22.34 -3.91
CA ARG A 196 -4.17 21.58 -4.11
C ARG A 196 -3.91 20.09 -4.23
N PHE A 197 -2.88 19.71 -4.97
CA PHE A 197 -2.49 18.30 -5.13
C PHE A 197 -2.16 17.68 -3.77
N LYS A 198 -1.36 18.39 -2.95
CA LYS A 198 -1.02 17.90 -1.60
C LYS A 198 -2.26 17.86 -0.68
N ALA A 199 -3.16 18.81 -0.77
CA ALA A 199 -4.40 18.80 0.00
C ALA A 199 -5.30 17.61 -0.38
N ALA A 200 -5.41 17.29 -1.68
CA ALA A 200 -6.24 16.20 -2.18
C ALA A 200 -5.62 14.81 -1.97
N THR A 201 -4.29 14.67 -2.14
CA THR A 201 -3.60 13.37 -2.16
C THR A 201 -2.73 13.11 -0.93
N GLY A 202 -2.59 14.07 -0.02
CA GLY A 202 -1.67 14.00 1.13
C GLY A 202 -0.19 14.12 0.76
N MET A 203 0.18 14.03 -0.52
CA MET A 203 1.55 13.97 -1.02
C MET A 203 1.86 15.08 -2.01
N THR A 204 3.13 15.47 -2.13
CA THR A 204 3.55 16.32 -3.25
C THR A 204 3.49 15.53 -4.57
N PRO A 205 3.34 16.20 -5.74
CA PRO A 205 3.34 15.51 -7.03
C PRO A 205 4.58 14.63 -7.26
N GLY A 206 5.76 15.09 -6.81
CA GLY A 206 7.00 14.32 -6.91
C GLY A 206 7.01 13.07 -6.02
N SER A 207 6.54 13.17 -4.77
CA SER A 207 6.41 12.03 -3.85
C SER A 207 5.37 11.04 -4.36
N TYR A 208 4.25 11.51 -4.87
CA TYR A 208 3.20 10.70 -5.47
C TYR A 208 3.73 9.90 -6.67
N ARG A 209 4.42 10.58 -7.61
CA ARG A 209 5.05 9.92 -8.76
C ARG A 209 6.09 8.87 -8.34
N LEU A 210 6.92 9.19 -7.34
CA LEU A 210 7.88 8.22 -6.82
C LEU A 210 7.19 7.00 -6.23
N ASN A 211 6.09 7.19 -5.47
CA ASN A 211 5.31 6.10 -4.91
C ASN A 211 4.72 5.19 -6.02
N LEU A 212 4.15 5.77 -7.09
CA LEU A 212 3.65 4.98 -8.23
C LEU A 212 4.76 4.15 -8.88
N ARG A 213 5.95 4.73 -9.08
CA ARG A 213 7.11 4.01 -9.64
C ARG A 213 7.56 2.86 -8.75
N ILE A 214 7.58 3.06 -7.42
CA ILE A 214 7.94 2.01 -6.45
C ILE A 214 6.90 0.90 -6.46
N ASN A 215 5.59 1.22 -6.47
CA ASN A 215 4.53 0.22 -6.56
C ASN A 215 4.58 -0.56 -7.88
N GLY A 216 4.87 0.09 -9.00
CA GLY A 216 5.08 -0.56 -10.29
C GLY A 216 6.29 -1.51 -10.27
N ALA A 217 7.43 -1.06 -9.72
CA ALA A 217 8.61 -1.90 -9.56
C ALA A 217 8.33 -3.10 -8.64
N ARG A 218 7.57 -2.91 -7.54
CA ARG A 218 7.16 -3.99 -6.64
C ARG A 218 6.38 -5.07 -7.39
N ARG A 219 5.39 -4.69 -8.22
CA ARG A 219 4.61 -5.65 -9.04
C ARG A 219 5.50 -6.42 -10.01
N LEU A 220 6.40 -5.74 -10.74
CA LEU A 220 7.33 -6.40 -11.66
C LEU A 220 8.25 -7.40 -10.94
N LEU A 221 8.79 -7.01 -9.79
CA LEU A 221 9.63 -7.90 -8.98
C LEU A 221 8.85 -9.10 -8.42
N ALA A 222 7.58 -8.92 -8.07
CA ALA A 222 6.71 -9.99 -7.60
C ALA A 222 6.44 -11.06 -8.69
N THR A 223 6.46 -10.65 -9.97
CA THR A 223 6.30 -11.56 -11.12
C THR A 223 7.64 -12.09 -11.67
N GLY A 224 8.76 -11.82 -10.98
CA GLY A 224 10.07 -12.38 -11.32
C GLY A 224 10.91 -11.53 -12.28
N ALA A 225 10.52 -10.29 -12.58
CA ALA A 225 11.35 -9.41 -13.41
C ALA A 225 12.70 -9.13 -12.75
N ALA A 226 13.75 -9.00 -13.59
CA ALA A 226 15.06 -8.61 -13.11
C ALA A 226 15.04 -7.20 -12.50
N LEU A 227 15.92 -6.95 -11.52
CA LEU A 227 15.95 -5.66 -10.82
C LEU A 227 16.30 -4.49 -11.77
N SER A 228 17.18 -4.72 -12.76
CA SER A 228 17.51 -3.74 -13.79
C SER A 228 16.31 -3.42 -14.69
N GLU A 229 15.57 -4.44 -15.09
CA GLU A 229 14.36 -4.29 -15.90
C GLU A 229 13.29 -3.50 -15.15
N ALA A 230 13.02 -3.86 -13.89
CA ALA A 230 12.07 -3.14 -13.05
C ALA A 230 12.49 -1.67 -12.85
N ALA A 231 13.79 -1.39 -12.69
CA ALA A 231 14.31 -0.03 -12.58
C ALA A 231 14.06 0.77 -13.87
N TYR A 232 14.44 0.21 -15.01
CA TYR A 232 14.26 0.86 -16.31
C TYR A 232 12.79 1.07 -16.64
N ALA A 233 11.97 0.03 -16.53
CA ALA A 233 10.53 0.08 -16.84
C ALA A 233 9.78 1.11 -15.98
N MET A 234 10.20 1.34 -14.74
CA MET A 234 9.59 2.31 -13.85
C MET A 234 10.26 3.69 -13.88
N GLY A 235 11.17 3.92 -14.82
CA GLY A 235 11.80 5.23 -15.05
C GLY A 235 12.74 5.67 -13.92
N PHE A 236 13.38 4.74 -13.20
CA PHE A 236 14.50 5.04 -12.32
C PHE A 236 15.78 5.28 -13.15
N ALA A 237 16.64 6.17 -12.67
CA ALA A 237 17.88 6.48 -13.37
C ALA A 237 18.80 5.25 -13.51
N ASP A 238 18.81 4.42 -12.49
CA ASP A 238 19.58 3.19 -12.41
C ASP A 238 19.03 2.25 -11.33
N GLN A 239 19.58 1.05 -11.26
CA GLN A 239 19.24 0.04 -10.25
C GLN A 239 19.51 0.52 -8.82
N ALA A 240 20.58 1.30 -8.60
CA ALA A 240 20.93 1.79 -7.26
C ALA A 240 19.92 2.83 -6.78
N HIS A 241 19.39 3.66 -7.68
CA HIS A 241 18.30 4.60 -7.37
C HIS A 241 17.03 3.85 -6.96
N LEU A 242 16.60 2.84 -7.73
CA LEU A 242 15.49 1.98 -7.34
C LEU A 242 15.73 1.35 -5.95
N GLN A 243 16.93 0.80 -5.72
CA GLN A 243 17.26 0.11 -4.49
C GLN A 243 17.15 1.03 -3.26
N ARG A 244 17.66 2.27 -3.35
CA ARG A 244 17.54 3.27 -2.27
C ARG A 244 16.07 3.67 -2.02
N ALA A 245 15.33 3.97 -3.09
CA ALA A 245 13.93 4.37 -3.00
C ALA A 245 13.05 3.25 -2.44
N PHE A 246 13.22 2.02 -2.93
CA PHE A 246 12.47 0.85 -2.48
C PHE A 246 12.74 0.53 -1.01
N LYS A 247 14.01 0.54 -0.58
CA LYS A 247 14.38 0.32 0.82
C LYS A 247 13.78 1.39 1.74
N ALA A 248 13.76 2.65 1.31
CA ALA A 248 13.16 3.74 2.09
C ALA A 248 11.64 3.59 2.25
N HIS A 249 10.94 2.95 1.30
CA HIS A 249 9.50 2.72 1.34
C HIS A 249 9.11 1.41 2.03
N HIS A 250 9.85 0.33 1.78
CA HIS A 250 9.47 -1.01 2.21
C HIS A 250 10.34 -1.57 3.35
N ALA A 251 11.36 -0.83 3.81
CA ALA A 251 12.31 -1.24 4.85
C ALA A 251 13.20 -2.45 4.50
N LEU A 252 13.10 -2.97 3.28
CA LEU A 252 13.93 -4.06 2.77
C LEU A 252 14.39 -3.75 1.34
N THR A 253 15.43 -4.43 0.89
CA THR A 253 15.92 -4.24 -0.49
C THR A 253 14.99 -4.93 -1.50
N PRO A 254 14.91 -4.43 -2.75
CA PRO A 254 14.09 -5.07 -3.78
C PRO A 254 14.55 -6.51 -4.08
N GLY A 255 15.85 -6.82 -3.93
CA GLY A 255 16.35 -8.19 -4.08
C GLY A 255 15.87 -9.14 -2.96
N CYS A 256 15.74 -8.65 -1.69
CA CYS A 256 15.13 -9.43 -0.63
C CYS A 256 13.63 -9.63 -0.90
N TYR A 257 12.94 -8.59 -1.33
CA TYR A 257 11.52 -8.64 -1.69
C TYR A 257 11.25 -9.67 -2.81
N ALA A 258 12.04 -9.65 -3.89
CA ALA A 258 11.87 -10.56 -5.03
C ALA A 258 12.01 -12.04 -4.63
N ARG A 259 12.88 -12.35 -3.69
CA ARG A 259 13.07 -13.74 -3.18
C ARG A 259 11.99 -14.22 -2.21
N GLY A 260 11.06 -13.37 -1.77
CA GLY A 260 10.07 -13.72 -0.75
C GLY A 260 10.70 -13.95 0.63
N ALA A 261 11.83 -13.34 0.88
CA ALA A 261 12.59 -13.53 2.11
C ALA A 261 12.00 -12.72 3.25
#